data_9e207fad9a4c36528987273dd6f3a48f
#
_entry.id   9e207fad9a4c36528987273dd6f3a48f
#
_cell.length_a   1.000
_cell.length_b   1.000
_cell.length_c   1.000
_cell.angle_alpha   90.00
_cell.angle_beta   90.00
_cell.angle_gamma   90.00
#
_symmetry.space_group_name_H-M   'P 1'
#
loop_
_entity.id
_entity.type
_entity.pdbx_description
1 polymer ?
#
loop_
_entity_poly.entity_id
_entity_poly.type
_entity_poly.pdbx_seq_one_letter_code
_entity_poly.pdbx_strand_id
1 'polypeptide(L)'
;FSTPKDSLNMEQVNIACLFEYMIGNTDWSIQMVRNMKMLKFKDGSKAVMVPYDFDFAGFVNASYALPNADYKLTSIRERIFLSMTENDAEIASTKALFESKRQEMVELIKGFKTLSAAGRSDAVSYINSFFESLKQPLRRP
;
A
#
# COMPACT_ATOMS: atom_id res chain seq x y z
N PHE A 1 22.30 1.86 3.88
CA PHE A 1 22.30 0.66 3.01
C PHE A 1 21.15 0.80 2.03
N SER A 2 21.41 1.13 0.77
CA SER A 2 20.38 1.14 -0.28
C SER A 2 20.37 -0.24 -0.92
N THR A 3 19.22 -0.92 -0.88
CA THR A 3 19.04 -2.19 -1.56
C THR A 3 18.97 -1.93 -3.06
N PRO A 4 19.87 -2.50 -3.89
CA PRO A 4 19.84 -2.28 -5.33
C PRO A 4 18.55 -2.82 -5.94
N LYS A 5 17.93 -2.05 -6.85
CA LYS A 5 16.72 -2.49 -7.59
C LYS A 5 16.93 -3.85 -8.28
N ASP A 6 18.11 -4.08 -8.81
CA ASP A 6 18.43 -5.31 -9.55
C ASP A 6 18.39 -6.59 -8.69
N SER A 7 18.51 -6.45 -7.37
CA SER A 7 18.42 -7.58 -6.43
C SER A 7 16.99 -7.91 -6.01
N LEU A 8 16.01 -7.07 -6.39
CA LEU A 8 14.62 -7.18 -6.00
C LEU A 8 13.73 -7.65 -7.14
N ASN A 9 12.72 -8.43 -6.82
CA ASN A 9 11.60 -8.70 -7.72
C ASN A 9 10.72 -7.43 -7.78
N MET A 10 10.97 -6.56 -8.76
CA MET A 10 10.30 -5.26 -8.85
C MET A 10 8.80 -5.34 -9.09
N GLU A 11 8.32 -6.39 -9.75
CA GLU A 11 6.88 -6.62 -9.89
C GLU A 11 6.22 -6.81 -8.52
N GLN A 12 6.80 -7.67 -7.69
CA GLN A 12 6.29 -7.90 -6.33
C GLN A 12 6.49 -6.66 -5.43
N VAL A 13 7.60 -5.94 -5.57
CA VAL A 13 7.82 -4.68 -4.84
C VAL A 13 6.76 -3.65 -5.20
N ASN A 14 6.42 -3.50 -6.48
CA ASN A 14 5.38 -2.58 -6.93
C ASN A 14 4.00 -2.97 -6.39
N ILE A 15 3.69 -4.28 -6.30
CA ILE A 15 2.46 -4.77 -5.66
C ILE A 15 2.44 -4.37 -4.18
N ALA A 16 3.53 -4.58 -3.45
CA ALA A 16 3.63 -4.19 -2.04
C ALA A 16 3.47 -2.68 -1.86
N CYS A 17 4.16 -1.86 -2.66
CA CYS A 17 4.05 -0.40 -2.60
C CYS A 17 2.63 0.09 -2.90
N LEU A 18 1.97 -0.48 -3.91
CA LEU A 18 0.60 -0.08 -4.26
C LEU A 18 -0.41 -0.56 -3.22
N PHE A 19 -0.16 -1.71 -2.58
CA PHE A 19 -0.94 -2.18 -1.44
C PHE A 19 -0.84 -1.21 -0.26
N GLU A 20 0.36 -0.80 0.11
CA GLU A 20 0.58 0.18 1.19
C GLU A 20 -0.11 1.53 0.88
N TYR A 21 -0.05 1.98 -0.37
CA TYR A 21 -0.80 3.15 -0.81
C TYR A 21 -2.31 2.94 -0.74
N MET A 22 -2.81 1.78 -1.14
CA MET A 22 -4.23 1.43 -1.08
C MET A 22 -4.78 1.55 0.34
N ILE A 23 -4.08 0.99 1.32
CA ILE A 23 -4.48 1.04 2.72
C ILE A 23 -4.12 2.37 3.41
N GLY A 24 -3.35 3.25 2.74
CA GLY A 24 -2.93 4.54 3.28
C GLY A 24 -1.92 4.41 4.41
N ASN A 25 -1.02 3.44 4.32
CA ASN A 25 0.08 3.30 5.26
C ASN A 25 1.30 4.09 4.80
N THR A 26 1.88 4.87 5.68
CA THR A 26 3.13 5.63 5.46
C THR A 26 4.20 5.32 6.50
N ASP A 27 3.90 4.39 7.43
CA ASP A 27 4.85 3.97 8.46
C ASP A 27 5.67 2.76 8.04
N TRP A 28 6.27 2.85 6.85
CA TRP A 28 7.12 1.82 6.32
C TRP A 28 8.26 2.40 5.47
N SER A 29 9.32 1.62 5.24
CA SER A 29 10.43 2.04 4.39
C SER A 29 11.21 0.83 3.85
N ILE A 30 11.38 0.75 2.54
CA ILE A 30 12.27 -0.23 1.90
C ILE A 30 13.73 0.04 2.27
N GLN A 31 14.13 1.30 2.26
CA GLN A 31 15.53 1.68 2.50
C GLN A 31 15.98 1.37 3.93
N MET A 32 15.11 1.63 4.90
CA MET A 32 15.38 1.37 6.32
C MET A 32 14.90 -0.01 6.78
N VAL A 33 14.25 -0.78 5.89
CA VAL A 33 13.62 -2.08 6.21
C VAL A 33 12.69 -1.95 7.43
N ARG A 34 11.93 -0.84 7.48
CA ARG A 34 10.97 -0.59 8.55
C ARG A 34 9.59 -1.08 8.11
N ASN A 35 8.95 -1.89 8.96
CA ASN A 35 7.65 -2.53 8.72
C ASN A 35 7.60 -3.32 7.39
N MET A 36 8.75 -3.74 6.93
CA MET A 36 9.00 -4.56 5.75
C MET A 36 10.03 -5.64 6.07
N LYS A 37 9.82 -6.86 5.57
CA LYS A 37 10.83 -7.92 5.62
C LYS A 37 11.29 -8.27 4.22
N MET A 38 12.60 -8.34 4.03
CA MET A 38 13.19 -8.81 2.78
C MET A 38 13.40 -10.32 2.86
N LEU A 39 12.71 -11.06 2.02
CA LEU A 39 12.91 -12.50 1.87
C LEU A 39 13.85 -12.78 0.71
N LYS A 40 14.99 -13.40 1.03
CA LYS A 40 15.98 -13.89 0.06
C LYS A 40 15.81 -15.38 -0.12
N PHE A 41 15.83 -15.83 -1.35
CA PHE A 41 15.72 -17.26 -1.68
C PHE A 41 17.08 -17.92 -1.81
N LYS A 42 17.18 -19.17 -1.38
CA LYS A 42 18.43 -19.95 -1.44
C LYS A 42 18.87 -20.29 -2.87
N ASP A 43 17.94 -20.30 -3.81
CA ASP A 43 18.19 -20.58 -5.24
C ASP A 43 18.77 -19.37 -6.01
N GLY A 44 19.01 -18.25 -5.33
CA GLY A 44 19.56 -17.03 -5.94
C GLY A 44 18.55 -16.18 -6.69
N SER A 45 17.25 -16.50 -6.64
CA SER A 45 16.21 -15.67 -7.23
C SER A 45 16.12 -14.32 -6.52
N LYS A 46 15.53 -13.33 -7.21
CA LYS A 46 15.38 -11.96 -6.70
C LYS A 46 14.58 -11.94 -5.42
N ALA A 47 15.02 -11.13 -4.45
CA ALA A 47 14.36 -10.97 -3.17
C ALA A 47 12.98 -10.33 -3.31
N VAL A 48 12.07 -10.67 -2.41
CA VAL A 48 10.74 -10.06 -2.31
C VAL A 48 10.61 -9.27 -1.00
N MET A 49 9.78 -8.23 -1.02
CA MET A 49 9.47 -7.41 0.13
C MET A 49 8.10 -7.77 0.69
N VAL A 50 8.04 -8.09 1.97
CA VAL A 50 6.79 -8.46 2.65
C VAL A 50 6.47 -7.41 3.70
N PRO A 51 5.42 -6.60 3.49
CA PRO A 51 4.97 -5.63 4.48
C PRO A 51 4.30 -6.30 5.68
N TYR A 52 4.38 -5.65 6.84
CA TYR A 52 3.70 -6.04 8.07
C TYR A 52 3.46 -4.81 8.93
N ASP A 53 2.65 -4.94 9.99
CA ASP A 53 2.33 -3.87 10.93
C ASP A 53 1.60 -2.70 10.29
N PHE A 54 0.29 -2.86 10.11
CA PHE A 54 -0.56 -1.91 9.38
C PHE A 54 -1.43 -1.03 10.30
N ASP A 55 -1.12 -0.98 11.58
CA ASP A 55 -1.95 -0.26 12.56
C ASP A 55 -1.99 1.26 12.33
N PHE A 56 -0.95 1.84 11.72
CA PHE A 56 -0.90 3.24 11.29
C PHE A 56 -1.49 3.47 9.89
N ALA A 57 -2.16 2.50 9.30
CA ALA A 57 -2.80 2.67 8.00
C ALA A 57 -4.10 3.47 8.11
N GLY A 58 -4.34 4.36 7.16
CA GLY A 58 -5.59 5.10 7.06
C GLY A 58 -6.84 4.22 6.94
N PHE A 59 -6.70 3.04 6.34
CA PHE A 59 -7.75 2.01 6.27
C PHE A 59 -8.18 1.54 7.66
N VAL A 60 -7.22 1.31 8.56
CA VAL A 60 -7.48 0.91 9.95
C VAL A 60 -8.04 2.07 10.77
N ASN A 61 -7.54 3.28 10.52
CA ASN A 61 -7.99 4.51 11.18
C ASN A 61 -7.97 4.40 12.71
N ALA A 62 -6.89 3.85 13.26
CA ALA A 62 -6.72 3.68 14.69
C ALA A 62 -6.71 5.04 15.39
N SER A 63 -7.37 5.14 16.55
CA SER A 63 -7.52 6.41 17.29
C SER A 63 -6.20 7.02 17.77
N TYR A 64 -5.17 6.21 17.89
CA TYR A 64 -3.82 6.64 18.30
C TYR A 64 -2.91 6.97 17.10
N ALA A 65 -3.31 6.61 15.88
CA ALA A 65 -2.47 6.83 14.71
C ALA A 65 -2.44 8.31 14.31
N LEU A 66 -1.22 8.82 14.10
CA LEU A 66 -1.00 10.20 13.70
C LEU A 66 -0.54 10.26 12.23
N PRO A 67 -0.93 11.30 11.49
CA PRO A 67 -0.44 11.50 10.12
C PRO A 67 1.08 11.70 10.11
N ASN A 68 1.73 11.18 9.08
CA ASN A 68 3.18 11.30 8.93
C ASN A 68 3.56 12.73 8.55
N ALA A 69 4.22 13.44 9.46
CA ALA A 69 4.62 14.83 9.29
C ALA A 69 5.71 15.00 8.21
N ASP A 70 6.55 14.00 7.98
CA ASP A 70 7.62 14.05 6.98
C ASP A 70 7.06 14.26 5.56
N TYR A 71 5.82 13.81 5.33
CA TYR A 71 5.12 13.97 4.06
C TYR A 71 4.07 15.07 4.08
N LYS A 72 4.05 15.91 5.13
CA LYS A 72 3.08 17.02 5.31
C LYS A 72 1.63 16.54 5.21
N LEU A 73 1.35 15.35 5.72
CA LEU A 73 0.00 14.84 5.81
C LEU A 73 -0.72 15.49 7.00
N THR A 74 -1.98 15.84 6.82
CA THR A 74 -2.83 16.47 7.84
C THR A 74 -3.84 15.49 8.44
N SER A 75 -4.05 14.37 7.78
CA SER A 75 -4.94 13.30 8.22
C SER A 75 -4.31 11.95 7.97
N ILE A 76 -4.55 11.00 8.87
CA ILE A 76 -4.14 9.59 8.69
C ILE A 76 -4.83 8.95 7.47
N ARG A 77 -5.93 9.53 7.00
CA ARG A 77 -6.70 9.04 5.85
C ARG A 77 -6.13 9.50 4.50
N GLU A 78 -5.19 10.45 4.50
CA GLU A 78 -4.51 10.86 3.28
C GLU A 78 -3.53 9.79 2.80
N ARG A 79 -3.34 9.72 1.48
CA ARG A 79 -2.41 8.80 0.84
C ARG A 79 -1.26 9.54 0.20
N ILE A 80 -0.08 8.92 0.27
CA ILE A 80 1.09 9.28 -0.50
C ILE A 80 1.74 8.01 -1.03
N PHE A 81 2.13 8.00 -2.30
CA PHE A 81 2.71 6.83 -2.93
C PHE A 81 4.22 6.79 -2.71
N LEU A 82 4.64 5.96 -1.78
CA LEU A 82 6.03 5.66 -1.51
C LEU A 82 6.45 4.46 -2.37
N SER A 83 7.49 4.61 -3.17
CA SER A 83 7.93 3.52 -4.06
C SER A 83 9.38 3.71 -4.48
N MET A 84 9.92 2.71 -5.18
CA MET A 84 11.22 2.77 -5.85
C MET A 84 11.09 3.19 -7.33
N THR A 85 9.87 3.49 -7.80
CA THR A 85 9.60 3.93 -9.18
C THR A 85 9.55 5.46 -9.27
N GLU A 86 9.88 6.00 -10.44
CA GLU A 86 9.92 7.45 -10.65
C GLU A 86 8.61 8.01 -11.21
N ASN A 87 7.87 7.18 -11.94
CA ASN A 87 6.63 7.60 -12.59
C ASN A 87 5.58 6.48 -12.62
N ASP A 88 4.36 6.84 -12.98
CA ASP A 88 3.22 5.92 -12.97
C ASP A 88 3.25 4.89 -14.12
N ALA A 89 4.00 5.15 -15.20
CA ALA A 89 4.14 4.18 -16.28
C ALA A 89 4.83 2.89 -15.80
N GLU A 90 5.75 2.99 -14.85
CA GLU A 90 6.46 1.82 -14.29
C GLU A 90 5.55 0.90 -13.47
N ILE A 91 4.37 1.35 -13.06
CA ILE A 91 3.39 0.57 -12.28
C ILE A 91 2.07 0.35 -13.02
N ALA A 92 2.04 0.58 -14.33
CA ALA A 92 0.80 0.46 -15.11
C ALA A 92 0.18 -0.95 -15.01
N SER A 93 1.00 -2.00 -15.12
CA SER A 93 0.55 -3.40 -14.96
C SER A 93 0.06 -3.69 -13.54
N THR A 94 0.70 -3.11 -12.53
CA THR A 94 0.29 -3.24 -11.13
C THR A 94 -1.06 -2.57 -10.89
N LYS A 95 -1.28 -1.36 -11.43
CA LYS A 95 -2.58 -0.70 -11.38
C LYS A 95 -3.68 -1.55 -12.02
N ALA A 96 -3.41 -2.11 -13.21
CA ALA A 96 -4.35 -2.98 -13.90
C ALA A 96 -4.69 -4.25 -13.10
N LEU A 97 -3.70 -4.85 -12.43
CA LEU A 97 -3.92 -5.98 -11.53
C LEU A 97 -4.87 -5.61 -10.38
N PHE A 98 -4.64 -4.50 -9.71
CA PHE A 98 -5.51 -4.04 -8.62
C PHE A 98 -6.93 -3.74 -9.11
N GLU A 99 -7.08 -3.05 -10.24
CA GLU A 99 -8.40 -2.81 -10.85
C GLU A 99 -9.15 -4.11 -11.14
N SER A 100 -8.47 -5.14 -11.63
CA SER A 100 -9.07 -6.45 -11.89
C SER A 100 -9.57 -7.16 -10.62
N LYS A 101 -9.06 -6.77 -9.45
CA LYS A 101 -9.40 -7.34 -8.15
C LYS A 101 -10.36 -6.48 -7.31
N ARG A 102 -10.75 -5.32 -7.81
CA ARG A 102 -11.59 -4.36 -7.09
C ARG A 102 -12.86 -4.99 -6.52
N GLN A 103 -13.60 -5.71 -7.34
CA GLN A 103 -14.87 -6.32 -6.91
C GLN A 103 -14.64 -7.35 -5.80
N GLU A 104 -13.64 -8.22 -5.96
CA GLU A 104 -13.28 -9.22 -4.95
C GLU A 104 -12.91 -8.57 -3.61
N MET A 105 -12.13 -7.49 -3.64
CA MET A 105 -11.74 -6.74 -2.43
C MET A 105 -12.96 -6.15 -1.72
N VAL A 106 -13.85 -5.51 -2.46
CA VAL A 106 -15.07 -4.91 -1.92
C VAL A 106 -15.99 -5.97 -1.32
N GLU A 107 -16.18 -7.10 -2.00
CA GLU A 107 -16.99 -8.21 -1.50
C GLU A 107 -16.42 -8.86 -0.24
N LEU A 108 -15.08 -9.00 -0.19
CA LEU A 108 -14.38 -9.48 1.01
C LEU A 108 -14.68 -8.59 2.22
N ILE A 109 -14.59 -7.28 2.07
CA ILE A 109 -14.86 -6.32 3.15
C ILE A 109 -16.33 -6.38 3.56
N LYS A 110 -17.26 -6.37 2.60
CA LYS A 110 -18.71 -6.48 2.87
C LYS A 110 -19.07 -7.75 3.61
N GLY A 111 -18.38 -8.85 3.31
CA GLY A 111 -18.59 -10.15 3.95
C GLY A 111 -17.94 -10.30 5.32
N PHE A 112 -17.09 -9.37 5.74
CA PHE A 112 -16.33 -9.49 6.99
C PHE A 112 -17.18 -9.15 8.21
N LYS A 113 -17.82 -10.16 8.78
CA LYS A 113 -18.83 -10.02 9.85
C LYS A 113 -18.28 -9.54 11.20
N THR A 114 -16.97 -9.64 11.42
CA THR A 114 -16.33 -9.15 12.64
C THR A 114 -16.36 -7.63 12.74
N LEU A 115 -16.39 -6.91 11.61
CA LEU A 115 -16.64 -5.48 11.59
C LEU A 115 -18.11 -5.17 11.71
N SER A 116 -18.44 -4.05 12.37
CA SER A 116 -19.78 -3.48 12.36
C SER A 116 -20.20 -3.08 10.93
N ALA A 117 -21.51 -2.92 10.70
CA ALA A 117 -22.00 -2.43 9.40
C ALA A 117 -21.41 -1.07 9.03
N ALA A 118 -21.29 -0.15 10.00
CA ALA A 118 -20.66 1.14 9.80
C ALA A 118 -19.17 1.00 9.46
N GLY A 119 -18.45 0.11 10.14
CA GLY A 119 -17.04 -0.17 9.85
C GLY A 119 -16.82 -0.75 8.46
N ARG A 120 -17.66 -1.68 8.02
CA ARG A 120 -17.62 -2.21 6.64
C ARG A 120 -17.90 -1.12 5.60
N SER A 121 -18.89 -0.28 5.85
CA SER A 121 -19.23 0.83 4.95
C SER A 121 -18.07 1.83 4.82
N ASP A 122 -17.43 2.21 5.93
CA ASP A 122 -16.25 3.08 5.92
C ASP A 122 -15.10 2.42 5.17
N ALA A 123 -14.79 1.16 5.43
CA ALA A 123 -13.72 0.43 4.76
C ALA A 123 -13.95 0.32 3.24
N VAL A 124 -15.17 0.01 2.80
CA VAL A 124 -15.53 -0.02 1.38
C VAL A 124 -15.37 1.37 0.75
N SER A 125 -15.84 2.42 1.41
CA SER A 125 -15.68 3.80 0.94
C SER A 125 -14.22 4.18 0.78
N TYR A 126 -13.39 3.82 1.76
CA TYR A 126 -11.96 4.09 1.71
C TYR A 126 -11.25 3.35 0.57
N ILE A 127 -11.55 2.07 0.35
CA ILE A 127 -11.00 1.30 -0.78
C ILE A 127 -11.49 1.87 -2.12
N ASN A 128 -12.77 2.24 -2.24
CA ASN A 128 -13.25 2.87 -3.46
C ASN A 128 -12.54 4.20 -3.75
N SER A 129 -12.22 5.00 -2.75
CA SER A 129 -11.45 6.24 -2.93
C SER A 129 -10.03 5.97 -3.46
N PHE A 130 -9.42 4.84 -3.13
CA PHE A 130 -8.17 4.41 -3.74
C PHE A 130 -8.33 4.20 -5.24
N PHE A 131 -9.33 3.44 -5.67
CA PHE A 131 -9.55 3.20 -7.10
C PHE A 131 -9.85 4.49 -7.89
N GLU A 132 -10.57 5.42 -7.28
CA GLU A 132 -10.75 6.74 -7.90
C GLU A 132 -9.42 7.50 -8.03
N SER A 133 -8.54 7.40 -7.06
CA SER A 133 -7.21 8.04 -7.12
C SER A 133 -6.32 7.49 -8.24
N LEU A 134 -6.51 6.24 -8.66
CA LEU A 134 -5.74 5.64 -9.75
C LEU A 134 -6.00 6.29 -11.13
N LYS A 135 -7.09 7.03 -11.27
CA LYS A 135 -7.45 7.75 -12.50
C LYS A 135 -6.61 9.02 -12.73
N GLN A 136 -5.86 9.43 -11.72
CA GLN A 136 -4.98 10.59 -11.75
C GLN A 136 -3.54 10.15 -11.44
N PRO A 137 -2.53 10.98 -11.75
CA PRO A 137 -1.17 10.73 -11.30
C PRO A 137 -1.11 10.59 -9.77
N LEU A 138 -0.39 9.59 -9.28
CA LEU A 138 -0.29 9.34 -7.84
C LEU A 138 0.52 10.45 -7.15
N ARG A 139 0.02 10.95 -6.01
CA ARG A 139 0.75 11.91 -5.18
C ARG A 139 2.00 11.23 -4.61
N ARG A 140 3.17 11.76 -4.94
CA ARG A 140 4.48 11.31 -4.45
C ARG A 140 5.09 12.36 -3.51
N PRO A 141 6.11 11.99 -2.71
CA PRO A 141 6.87 12.95 -1.90
C PRO A 141 7.44 14.10 -2.68
#